data_2e9099ce06f229f5980f91d4e80e7bc4
#
_entry.id   2e9099ce06f229f5980f91d4e80e7bc4
#
_cell.length_a   1.000
_cell.length_b   1.000
_cell.length_c   1.000
_cell.angle_alpha   90.00
_cell.angle_beta   90.00
_cell.angle_gamma   90.00
#
_symmetry.space_group_name_H-M   'P 1'
#
loop_
_entity.id
_entity.type
_entity.pdbx_description
1 polymer ?
#
loop_
_entity_poly.entity_id
_entity_poly.type
_entity_poly.pdbx_seq_one_letter_code
_entity_poly.pdbx_strand_id
1 'polypeptide(L)'
;MSASIAVGRGPSIAHDRVLLGVAVFIASESVFFLAIVLAYLAYRDAGLATAKANLDIPRTAIFSVALFSSSATMALAARRGSRSWLVATIALGAVFLAGQGSEYARLLASGIGPGRELFGTTFFTLTGLHGVHVLGGLVALFALLAGHIRRRSALRPVAFEAVGLYWHFVDAVWVVVFTVVYLGTLL
;
A
#
# COMPACT_ATOMS: atom_id res chain seq x y z
N MET A 1 -39.01 10.85 39.35
CA MET A 1 -37.66 11.05 38.81
C MET A 1 -37.19 9.75 38.16
N SER A 2 -37.42 9.59 36.85
CA SER A 2 -37.01 8.40 36.12
C SER A 2 -35.63 8.70 35.49
N ALA A 3 -34.60 8.06 36.00
CA ALA A 3 -33.26 8.12 35.43
C ALA A 3 -33.25 7.31 34.10
N SER A 4 -33.18 8.01 32.98
CA SER A 4 -32.99 7.40 31.65
C SER A 4 -31.55 6.90 31.55
N ILE A 5 -31.34 5.59 31.69
CA ILE A 5 -30.05 4.96 31.42
C ILE A 5 -29.78 5.08 29.93
N ALA A 6 -28.87 5.96 29.56
CA ALA A 6 -28.34 6.02 28.18
C ALA A 6 -27.52 4.74 27.92
N VAL A 7 -28.17 3.76 27.30
CA VAL A 7 -27.49 2.57 26.78
C VAL A 7 -26.57 3.08 25.65
N GLY A 8 -25.25 3.14 25.94
CA GLY A 8 -24.24 3.41 24.96
C GLY A 8 -24.36 2.38 23.83
N ARG A 9 -24.70 2.86 22.62
CA ARG A 9 -24.69 2.00 21.43
C ARG A 9 -23.24 1.55 21.19
N GLY A 10 -22.94 0.33 21.56
CA GLY A 10 -21.72 -0.36 21.14
C GLY A 10 -21.61 -0.42 19.61
N PRO A 11 -20.43 -0.73 19.07
CA PRO A 11 -20.22 -0.83 17.63
C PRO A 11 -21.29 -1.75 17.03
N SER A 12 -21.90 -1.32 15.91
CA SER A 12 -22.99 -2.10 15.31
C SER A 12 -22.41 -3.39 14.72
N ILE A 13 -23.12 -4.50 14.82
CA ILE A 13 -22.75 -5.83 14.26
C ILE A 13 -22.30 -5.69 12.77
N ALA A 14 -22.87 -4.75 12.04
CA ALA A 14 -22.48 -4.46 10.66
C ALA A 14 -21.07 -3.82 10.54
N HIS A 15 -20.65 -3.01 11.53
CA HIS A 15 -19.32 -2.43 11.61
C HIS A 15 -18.28 -3.53 11.80
N ASP A 16 -18.49 -4.39 12.80
CA ASP A 16 -17.56 -5.48 13.14
C ASP A 16 -17.40 -6.47 11.98
N ARG A 17 -18.48 -6.76 11.25
CA ARG A 17 -18.44 -7.65 10.08
C ARG A 17 -17.60 -7.08 8.93
N VAL A 18 -17.67 -5.77 8.66
CA VAL A 18 -16.85 -5.12 7.63
C VAL A 18 -15.37 -5.18 8.01
N LEU A 19 -15.03 -4.84 9.24
CA LEU A 19 -13.63 -4.88 9.70
C LEU A 19 -13.08 -6.30 9.73
N LEU A 20 -13.89 -7.28 10.15
CA LEU A 20 -13.50 -8.69 10.09
C LEU A 20 -13.23 -9.12 8.64
N GLY A 21 -14.08 -8.74 7.70
CA GLY A 21 -13.88 -9.03 6.27
C GLY A 21 -12.56 -8.44 5.74
N VAL A 22 -12.25 -7.18 6.09
CA VAL A 22 -10.98 -6.54 5.72
C VAL A 22 -9.81 -7.24 6.40
N ALA A 23 -9.91 -7.62 7.67
CA ALA A 23 -8.84 -8.32 8.39
C ALA A 23 -8.55 -9.70 7.78
N VAL A 24 -9.57 -10.47 7.42
CA VAL A 24 -9.42 -11.77 6.73
C VAL A 24 -8.79 -11.59 5.35
N PHE A 25 -9.23 -10.57 4.61
CA PHE A 25 -8.61 -10.22 3.31
C PHE A 25 -7.13 -9.87 3.48
N ILE A 26 -6.77 -8.99 4.42
CA ILE A 26 -5.37 -8.62 4.71
C ILE A 26 -4.55 -9.86 5.12
N ALA A 27 -5.09 -10.75 5.94
CA ALA A 27 -4.41 -11.98 6.32
C ALA A 27 -4.13 -12.88 5.10
N SER A 28 -5.09 -13.03 4.21
CA SER A 28 -4.93 -13.76 2.94
C SER A 28 -3.84 -13.14 2.06
N GLU A 29 -3.88 -11.82 1.86
CA GLU A 29 -2.89 -11.09 1.06
C GLU A 29 -1.49 -11.14 1.69
N SER A 30 -1.40 -11.13 3.03
CA SER A 30 -0.12 -11.29 3.74
C SER A 30 0.55 -12.63 3.43
N VAL A 31 -0.22 -13.73 3.42
CA VAL A 31 0.28 -15.06 3.05
C VAL A 31 0.70 -15.09 1.58
N PHE A 32 -0.07 -14.47 0.71
CA PHE A 32 0.22 -14.38 -0.72
C PHE A 32 1.52 -13.59 -0.99
N PHE A 33 1.68 -12.41 -0.39
CA PHE A 33 2.91 -11.63 -0.50
C PHE A 33 4.11 -12.37 0.09
N LEU A 34 3.94 -13.03 1.23
CA LEU A 34 5.00 -13.83 1.84
C LEU A 34 5.50 -14.93 0.89
N ALA A 35 4.60 -15.64 0.21
CA ALA A 35 4.97 -16.66 -0.76
C ALA A 35 5.81 -16.08 -1.91
N ILE A 36 5.45 -14.89 -2.43
CA ILE A 36 6.20 -14.23 -3.50
C ILE A 36 7.54 -13.70 -3.01
N VAL A 37 7.60 -13.16 -1.78
CA VAL A 37 8.87 -12.74 -1.15
C VAL A 37 9.82 -13.94 -0.99
N LEU A 38 9.31 -15.08 -0.53
CA LEU A 38 10.11 -16.31 -0.41
C LEU A 38 10.59 -16.80 -1.78
N ALA A 39 9.75 -16.75 -2.81
CA ALA A 39 10.16 -17.06 -4.17
C ALA A 39 11.25 -16.09 -4.67
N TYR A 40 11.12 -14.78 -4.43
CA TYR A 40 12.17 -13.79 -4.74
C TYR A 40 13.49 -14.15 -4.05
N LEU A 41 13.45 -14.45 -2.74
CA LEU A 41 14.63 -14.81 -1.96
C LEU A 41 15.29 -16.11 -2.46
N ALA A 42 14.51 -17.11 -2.86
CA ALA A 42 15.03 -18.38 -3.38
C ALA A 42 15.83 -18.21 -4.69
N TYR A 43 15.51 -17.20 -5.49
CA TYR A 43 16.19 -16.90 -6.76
C TYR A 43 17.11 -15.69 -6.71
N ARG A 44 17.26 -15.05 -5.55
CA ARG A 44 18.00 -13.80 -5.36
C ARG A 44 19.43 -13.86 -5.89
N ASP A 45 20.16 -14.91 -5.52
CA ASP A 45 21.60 -15.00 -5.81
C ASP A 45 21.88 -15.03 -7.31
N ALA A 46 21.01 -15.68 -8.08
CA ALA A 46 21.12 -15.73 -9.54
C ALA A 46 20.91 -14.37 -10.21
N GLY A 47 20.20 -13.43 -9.56
CA GLY A 47 19.91 -12.09 -10.07
C GLY A 47 20.67 -10.96 -9.38
N LEU A 48 21.48 -11.23 -8.36
CA LEU A 48 22.05 -10.22 -7.48
C LEU A 48 22.98 -9.23 -8.22
N ALA A 49 23.80 -9.72 -9.15
CA ALA A 49 24.69 -8.87 -9.95
C ALA A 49 23.90 -7.86 -10.80
N THR A 50 22.84 -8.32 -11.46
CA THR A 50 21.94 -7.47 -12.25
C THR A 50 21.21 -6.46 -11.36
N ALA A 51 20.75 -6.89 -10.18
CA ALA A 51 20.11 -6.01 -9.20
C ALA A 51 21.06 -4.89 -8.75
N LYS A 52 22.27 -5.21 -8.33
CA LYS A 52 23.29 -4.25 -7.88
C LYS A 52 23.67 -3.23 -8.95
N ALA A 53 23.71 -3.64 -10.21
CA ALA A 53 24.09 -2.79 -11.33
C ALA A 53 22.98 -1.83 -11.78
N ASN A 54 21.71 -2.17 -11.54
CA ASN A 54 20.59 -1.49 -12.19
C ASN A 54 19.57 -0.85 -11.24
N LEU A 55 19.53 -1.23 -9.95
CA LEU A 55 18.61 -0.62 -8.99
C LEU A 55 19.14 0.72 -8.47
N ASP A 56 18.27 1.74 -8.46
CA ASP A 56 18.56 3.08 -7.94
C ASP A 56 17.98 3.22 -6.52
N ILE A 57 18.76 2.76 -5.52
CA ILE A 57 18.32 2.77 -4.13
C ILE A 57 18.00 4.17 -3.62
N PRO A 58 18.85 5.22 -3.83
CA PRO A 58 18.55 6.57 -3.36
C PRO A 58 17.24 7.12 -3.92
N ARG A 59 17.01 6.93 -5.21
CA ARG A 59 15.80 7.39 -5.88
C ARG A 59 14.56 6.70 -5.33
N THR A 60 14.58 5.38 -5.21
CA THR A 60 13.46 4.61 -4.67
C THR A 60 13.21 4.93 -3.20
N ALA A 61 14.25 5.19 -2.41
CA ALA A 61 14.12 5.62 -1.03
C ALA A 61 13.36 6.96 -0.91
N ILE A 62 13.62 7.93 -1.80
CA ILE A 62 12.90 9.22 -1.82
C ILE A 62 11.40 8.99 -2.06
N PHE A 63 11.03 8.16 -3.04
CA PHE A 63 9.62 7.84 -3.29
C PHE A 63 9.00 7.01 -2.17
N SER A 64 9.79 6.15 -1.50
CA SER A 64 9.34 5.41 -0.32
C SER A 64 9.00 6.33 0.86
N VAL A 65 9.75 7.42 1.06
CA VAL A 65 9.41 8.45 2.06
C VAL A 65 8.05 9.09 1.75
N ALA A 66 7.73 9.34 0.48
CA ALA A 66 6.41 9.84 0.11
C ALA A 66 5.30 8.84 0.50
N LEU A 67 5.48 7.54 0.23
CA LEU A 67 4.52 6.50 0.59
C LEU A 67 4.34 6.41 2.11
N PHE A 68 5.42 6.36 2.89
CA PHE A 68 5.34 6.33 4.37
C PHE A 68 4.72 7.60 4.95
N SER A 69 5.00 8.77 4.36
CA SER A 69 4.35 10.02 4.75
C SER A 69 2.84 9.98 4.48
N SER A 70 2.42 9.24 3.45
CA SER A 70 1.00 9.06 3.13
C SER A 70 0.25 8.29 4.21
N SER A 71 0.89 7.34 4.90
CA SER A 71 0.32 6.68 6.08
C SER A 71 0.02 7.65 7.21
N ALA A 72 0.93 8.57 7.50
CA ALA A 72 0.70 9.58 8.53
C ALA A 72 -0.45 10.53 8.14
N THR A 73 -0.52 10.97 6.87
CA THR A 73 -1.62 11.81 6.39
C THR A 73 -2.95 11.06 6.39
N MET A 74 -2.99 9.75 6.12
CA MET A 74 -4.19 8.93 6.22
C MET A 74 -4.69 8.84 7.67
N ALA A 75 -3.80 8.64 8.64
CA ALA A 75 -4.14 8.63 10.06
C ALA A 75 -4.71 10.00 10.51
N LEU A 76 -4.14 11.10 10.02
CA LEU A 76 -4.65 12.46 10.28
C LEU A 76 -6.02 12.69 9.62
N ALA A 77 -6.23 12.19 8.39
CA ALA A 77 -7.52 12.26 7.71
C ALA A 77 -8.61 11.55 8.50
N ALA A 78 -8.32 10.34 9.00
CA ALA A 78 -9.24 9.56 9.81
C ALA A 78 -9.58 10.25 11.16
N ARG A 79 -8.56 10.80 11.85
CA ARG A 79 -8.75 11.46 13.16
C ARG A 79 -9.47 12.82 13.05
N ARG A 80 -9.21 13.59 12.01
CA ARG A 80 -9.72 14.97 11.86
C ARG A 80 -10.93 15.07 10.94
N GLY A 81 -11.32 14.00 10.25
CA GLY A 81 -12.36 14.01 9.22
C GLY A 81 -12.08 15.00 8.09
N SER A 82 -10.81 15.26 7.78
CA SER A 82 -10.38 16.36 6.92
C SER A 82 -10.11 15.90 5.50
N ARG A 83 -10.76 16.55 4.54
CA ARG A 83 -10.56 16.33 3.09
C ARG A 83 -9.13 16.61 2.65
N SER A 84 -8.52 17.67 3.22
CA SER A 84 -7.16 18.07 2.83
C SER A 84 -6.14 16.99 3.11
N TRP A 85 -6.24 16.30 4.26
CA TRP A 85 -5.37 15.19 4.59
C TRP A 85 -5.61 13.98 3.70
N LEU A 86 -6.86 13.70 3.31
CA LEU A 86 -7.17 12.63 2.36
C LEU A 86 -6.60 12.92 0.97
N VAL A 87 -6.71 14.17 0.49
CA VAL A 87 -6.08 14.60 -0.77
C VAL A 87 -4.55 14.48 -0.69
N ALA A 88 -3.94 14.87 0.44
CA ALA A 88 -2.51 14.72 0.64
C ALA A 88 -2.07 13.25 0.58
N THR A 89 -2.85 12.34 1.20
CA THR A 89 -2.60 10.89 1.12
C THR A 89 -2.61 10.38 -0.33
N ILE A 90 -3.63 10.77 -1.09
CA ILE A 90 -3.77 10.39 -2.50
C ILE A 90 -2.60 10.95 -3.33
N ALA A 91 -2.23 12.22 -3.12
CA ALA A 91 -1.13 12.84 -3.86
C ALA A 91 0.22 12.15 -3.57
N LEU A 92 0.52 11.85 -2.31
CA LEU A 92 1.75 11.17 -1.92
C LEU A 92 1.81 9.74 -2.44
N GLY A 93 0.70 8.98 -2.39
CA GLY A 93 0.61 7.65 -2.97
C GLY A 93 0.78 7.67 -4.50
N ALA A 94 0.21 8.67 -5.18
CA ALA A 94 0.38 8.84 -6.63
C ALA A 94 1.84 9.19 -7.00
N VAL A 95 2.52 10.03 -6.20
CA VAL A 95 3.95 10.33 -6.37
C VAL A 95 4.80 9.07 -6.24
N PHE A 96 4.52 8.22 -5.25
CA PHE A 96 5.20 6.92 -5.13
C PHE A 96 4.99 6.06 -6.37
N LEU A 97 3.74 5.90 -6.82
CA LEU A 97 3.42 5.07 -7.98
C LEU A 97 4.06 5.59 -9.28
N ALA A 98 4.12 6.92 -9.46
CA ALA A 98 4.83 7.54 -10.57
C ALA A 98 6.35 7.29 -10.50
N GLY A 99 6.93 7.35 -9.30
CA GLY A 99 8.33 7.00 -9.05
C GLY A 99 8.64 5.56 -9.45
N GLN A 100 7.82 4.62 -9.00
CA GLN A 100 7.95 3.20 -9.34
C GLN A 100 7.78 2.95 -10.85
N GLY A 101 6.80 3.61 -11.48
CA GLY A 101 6.62 3.55 -12.93
C GLY A 101 7.83 4.07 -13.71
N SER A 102 8.46 5.13 -13.21
CA SER A 102 9.69 5.69 -13.82
C SER A 102 10.88 4.74 -13.70
N GLU A 103 10.98 3.96 -12.62
CA GLU A 103 11.99 2.91 -12.47
C GLU A 103 11.75 1.75 -13.42
N TYR A 104 10.50 1.34 -13.58
CA TYR A 104 10.12 0.33 -14.58
C TYR A 104 10.49 0.75 -16.00
N ALA A 105 10.17 1.99 -16.39
CA ALA A 105 10.53 2.51 -17.70
C ALA A 105 12.04 2.46 -17.94
N ARG A 106 12.84 2.81 -16.94
CA ARG A 106 14.30 2.77 -17.00
C ARG A 106 14.84 1.34 -17.15
N LEU A 107 14.37 0.39 -16.34
CA LEU A 107 14.79 -1.00 -16.41
C LEU A 107 14.42 -1.65 -17.75
N LEU A 108 13.21 -1.39 -18.24
CA LEU A 108 12.75 -1.89 -19.55
C LEU A 108 13.59 -1.31 -20.70
N ALA A 109 13.97 -0.03 -20.62
CA ALA A 109 14.86 0.61 -21.59
C ALA A 109 16.28 0.01 -21.58
N SER A 110 16.74 -0.48 -20.41
CA SER A 110 18.00 -1.21 -20.26
C SER A 110 17.91 -2.69 -20.66
N GLY A 111 16.77 -3.14 -21.19
CA GLY A 111 16.56 -4.53 -21.63
C GLY A 111 16.15 -5.48 -20.51
N ILE A 112 16.02 -5.01 -19.26
CA ILE A 112 15.60 -5.79 -18.10
C ILE A 112 14.07 -5.80 -18.03
N GLY A 113 13.48 -6.99 -18.13
CA GLY A 113 12.02 -7.10 -18.12
C GLY A 113 11.52 -8.50 -17.74
N PRO A 114 10.20 -8.62 -17.51
CA PRO A 114 9.60 -9.91 -17.21
C PRO A 114 9.82 -10.90 -18.36
N GLY A 115 10.21 -12.14 -18.03
CA GLY A 115 10.46 -13.21 -19.01
C GLY A 115 11.78 -13.13 -19.77
N ARG A 116 12.60 -12.10 -19.57
CA ARG A 116 13.92 -11.98 -20.23
C ARG A 116 15.04 -12.56 -19.37
N GLU A 117 14.97 -12.32 -18.09
CA GLU A 117 15.93 -12.81 -17.11
C GLU A 117 15.23 -13.05 -15.75
N LEU A 118 15.91 -13.81 -14.90
CA LEU A 118 15.33 -14.25 -13.63
C LEU A 118 15.09 -13.07 -12.67
N PHE A 119 16.07 -12.15 -12.57
CA PHE A 119 15.91 -10.92 -11.78
C PHE A 119 14.73 -10.09 -12.25
N GLY A 120 14.66 -9.77 -13.54
CA GLY A 120 13.54 -9.01 -14.09
C GLY A 120 12.19 -9.67 -13.77
N THR A 121 12.08 -10.97 -14.01
CA THR A 121 10.84 -11.69 -13.74
C THR A 121 10.42 -11.61 -12.28
N THR A 122 11.32 -11.90 -11.33
CA THR A 122 11.00 -11.90 -9.90
C THR A 122 10.78 -10.49 -9.36
N PHE A 123 11.59 -9.51 -9.79
CA PHE A 123 11.46 -8.11 -9.43
C PHE A 123 10.11 -7.52 -9.87
N PHE A 124 9.78 -7.64 -11.17
CA PHE A 124 8.53 -7.08 -11.71
C PHE A 124 7.30 -7.79 -11.14
N THR A 125 7.39 -9.10 -10.83
CA THR A 125 6.28 -9.81 -10.19
C THR A 125 6.03 -9.28 -8.78
N LEU A 126 7.06 -9.19 -7.93
CA LEU A 126 6.92 -8.78 -6.54
C LEU A 126 6.52 -7.30 -6.42
N THR A 127 7.28 -6.41 -7.07
CA THR A 127 7.02 -4.97 -6.99
C THR A 127 5.81 -4.54 -7.80
N GLY A 128 5.51 -5.23 -8.92
CA GLY A 128 4.33 -4.98 -9.74
C GLY A 128 3.03 -5.36 -9.04
N LEU A 129 3.03 -6.51 -8.37
CA LEU A 129 1.89 -6.91 -7.55
C LEU A 129 1.63 -5.90 -6.42
N HIS A 130 2.70 -5.46 -5.73
CA HIS A 130 2.58 -4.39 -4.76
C HIS A 130 2.01 -3.10 -5.40
N GLY A 131 2.51 -2.70 -6.57
CA GLY A 131 2.01 -1.55 -7.31
C GLY A 131 0.51 -1.62 -7.65
N VAL A 132 0.01 -2.81 -7.99
CA VAL A 132 -1.43 -3.05 -8.20
C VAL A 132 -2.22 -2.84 -6.91
N HIS A 133 -1.70 -3.27 -5.76
CA HIS A 133 -2.34 -3.03 -4.46
C HIS A 133 -2.33 -1.55 -4.07
N VAL A 134 -1.24 -0.81 -4.33
CA VAL A 134 -1.21 0.65 -4.15
C VAL A 134 -2.26 1.33 -5.03
N LEU A 135 -2.38 0.92 -6.30
CA LEU A 135 -3.39 1.44 -7.21
C LEU A 135 -4.82 1.16 -6.70
N GLY A 136 -5.09 -0.06 -6.23
CA GLY A 136 -6.36 -0.42 -5.61
C GLY A 136 -6.68 0.45 -4.39
N GLY A 137 -5.68 0.71 -3.54
CA GLY A 137 -5.78 1.62 -2.40
C GLY A 137 -6.08 3.06 -2.83
N LEU A 138 -5.41 3.57 -3.87
CA LEU A 138 -5.70 4.89 -4.43
C LEU A 138 -7.14 4.98 -4.94
N VAL A 139 -7.65 3.97 -5.64
CA VAL A 139 -9.04 3.91 -6.09
C VAL A 139 -10.00 3.95 -4.89
N ALA A 140 -9.73 3.21 -3.82
CA ALA A 140 -10.54 3.22 -2.61
C ALA A 140 -10.52 4.61 -1.92
N LEU A 141 -9.34 5.27 -1.84
CA LEU A 141 -9.19 6.62 -1.31
C LEU A 141 -9.96 7.66 -2.15
N PHE A 142 -9.90 7.55 -3.48
CA PHE A 142 -10.70 8.40 -4.37
C PHE A 142 -12.20 8.19 -4.18
N ALA A 143 -12.65 6.94 -3.99
CA ALA A 143 -14.05 6.64 -3.70
C ALA A 143 -14.49 7.26 -2.36
N LEU A 144 -13.65 7.20 -1.32
CA LEU A 144 -13.87 7.90 -0.05
C LEU A 144 -13.98 9.41 -0.24
N LEU A 145 -13.07 10.01 -0.98
CA LEU A 145 -13.06 11.45 -1.26
C LEU A 145 -14.33 11.88 -2.01
N ALA A 146 -14.71 11.16 -3.06
CA ALA A 146 -15.91 11.42 -3.84
C ALA A 146 -17.18 11.29 -2.99
N GLY A 147 -17.28 10.29 -2.13
CA GLY A 147 -18.37 10.12 -1.18
C GLY A 147 -18.47 11.28 -0.18
N HIS A 148 -17.32 11.75 0.31
CA HIS A 148 -17.23 12.89 1.23
C HIS A 148 -17.66 14.20 0.57
N ILE A 149 -17.35 14.44 -0.70
CA ILE A 149 -17.75 15.62 -1.46
C ILE A 149 -19.27 15.62 -1.73
N ARG A 150 -19.85 14.48 -2.07
CA ARG A 150 -21.27 14.37 -2.44
C ARG A 150 -22.26 14.47 -1.27
N ARG A 151 -21.81 14.77 -0.05
CA ARG A 151 -22.64 14.87 1.16
C ARG A 151 -23.59 13.67 1.37
N ARG A 152 -23.30 12.54 0.80
CA ARG A 152 -24.02 11.31 1.10
C ARG A 152 -23.66 10.92 2.52
N SER A 153 -24.50 11.35 3.45
CA SER A 153 -24.63 10.89 4.82
C SER A 153 -23.32 10.40 5.41
N ALA A 154 -22.87 11.02 6.50
CA ALA A 154 -21.62 10.72 7.20
C ALA A 154 -21.00 9.40 6.71
N LEU A 155 -20.01 9.46 5.83
CA LEU A 155 -19.31 8.26 5.38
C LEU A 155 -19.02 7.47 6.62
N ARG A 156 -19.62 6.30 6.70
CA ARG A 156 -19.63 5.50 7.91
C ARG A 156 -18.20 5.47 8.42
N PRO A 157 -17.94 5.80 9.67
CA PRO A 157 -16.58 5.74 10.24
C PRO A 157 -15.85 4.46 9.83
N VAL A 158 -16.60 3.36 9.68
CA VAL A 158 -16.19 2.07 9.13
C VAL A 158 -15.47 2.14 7.77
N ALA A 159 -15.95 2.98 6.84
CA ALA A 159 -15.32 3.06 5.51
C ALA A 159 -13.94 3.71 5.58
N PHE A 160 -13.77 4.75 6.42
CA PHE A 160 -12.46 5.36 6.69
C PHE A 160 -11.53 4.37 7.39
N GLU A 161 -12.05 3.64 8.36
CA GLU A 161 -11.28 2.66 9.12
C GLU A 161 -10.85 1.48 8.23
N ALA A 162 -11.76 0.93 7.45
CA ALA A 162 -11.49 -0.17 6.51
C ALA A 162 -10.44 0.20 5.45
N VAL A 163 -10.61 1.38 4.80
CA VAL A 163 -9.65 1.85 3.78
C VAL A 163 -8.32 2.25 4.42
N GLY A 164 -8.34 2.83 5.62
CA GLY A 164 -7.14 3.16 6.37
C GLY A 164 -6.34 1.91 6.74
N LEU A 165 -7.01 0.87 7.24
CA LEU A 165 -6.39 -0.41 7.57
C LEU A 165 -5.74 -1.06 6.34
N TYR A 166 -6.45 -1.06 5.20
CA TYR A 166 -5.90 -1.56 3.95
C TYR A 166 -4.69 -0.74 3.48
N TRP A 167 -4.75 0.62 3.56
CA TRP A 167 -3.66 1.49 3.16
C TRP A 167 -2.39 1.25 3.97
N HIS A 168 -2.53 1.16 5.30
CA HIS A 168 -1.41 0.85 6.20
C HIS A 168 -0.82 -0.55 5.96
N PHE A 169 -1.66 -1.53 5.62
CA PHE A 169 -1.20 -2.85 5.21
C PHE A 169 -0.32 -2.77 3.94
N VAL A 170 -0.77 -2.04 2.92
CA VAL A 170 0.01 -1.86 1.68
C VAL A 170 1.36 -1.21 1.98
N ASP A 171 1.41 -0.19 2.84
CA ASP A 171 2.66 0.44 3.26
C ASP A 171 3.58 -0.53 4.03
N ALA A 172 3.02 -1.36 4.91
CA ALA A 172 3.79 -2.38 5.64
C ALA A 172 4.39 -3.43 4.69
N VAL A 173 3.65 -3.85 3.67
CA VAL A 173 4.17 -4.73 2.60
C VAL A 173 5.35 -4.07 1.89
N TRP A 174 5.26 -2.74 1.62
CA TRP A 174 6.38 -2.03 0.97
C TRP A 174 7.65 -2.02 1.81
N VAL A 175 7.55 -1.91 3.14
CA VAL A 175 8.72 -2.03 4.02
C VAL A 175 9.44 -3.35 3.79
N VAL A 176 8.71 -4.46 3.72
CA VAL A 176 9.28 -5.78 3.46
C VAL A 176 9.89 -5.85 2.05
N VAL A 177 9.14 -5.41 1.03
CA VAL A 177 9.59 -5.41 -0.37
C VAL A 177 10.84 -4.55 -0.53
N PHE A 178 10.85 -3.33 -0.01
CA PHE A 178 12.01 -2.43 -0.08
C PHE A 178 13.24 -3.03 0.62
N THR A 179 13.05 -3.61 1.80
CA THR A 179 14.14 -4.24 2.54
C THR A 179 14.73 -5.42 1.78
N VAL A 180 13.90 -6.31 1.25
CA VAL A 180 14.35 -7.52 0.58
C VAL A 180 14.96 -7.23 -0.80
N VAL A 181 14.32 -6.35 -1.58
CA VAL A 181 14.72 -6.09 -2.97
C VAL A 181 15.87 -5.08 -3.05
N TYR A 182 15.78 -3.97 -2.32
CA TYR A 182 16.75 -2.87 -2.44
C TYR A 182 17.85 -2.96 -1.38
N LEU A 183 17.52 -3.00 -0.09
CA LEU A 183 18.55 -3.13 0.94
C LEU A 183 19.25 -4.49 0.89
N GLY A 184 18.54 -5.53 0.47
CA GLY A 184 19.13 -6.82 0.21
C GLY A 184 20.29 -6.82 -0.79
N THR A 185 20.39 -5.85 -1.69
CA THR A 185 21.52 -5.73 -2.62
C THR A 185 22.80 -5.20 -1.94
N LEU A 186 22.70 -4.63 -0.75
CA LEU A 186 23.85 -4.11 0.01
C LEU A 186 24.52 -5.20 0.84
N LEU A 187 23.84 -6.32 1.04
CA LEU A 187 24.33 -7.52 1.75
C LEU A 187 24.90 -8.53 0.78
#